data_cd65070e9c132e53c53fc3fb49d52f45
#
_entry.id   cd65070e9c132e53c53fc3fb49d52f45
#
_cell.length_a   1.000
_cell.length_b   1.000
_cell.length_c   1.000
_cell.angle_alpha   90.00
_cell.angle_beta   90.00
_cell.angle_gamma   90.00
#
_symmetry.space_group_name_H-M   'P 1'
#
loop_
_entity.id
_entity.type
_entity.pdbx_description
1 polymer ?
#
loop_
_entity_poly.entity_id
_entity_poly.type
_entity_poly.pdbx_seq_one_letter_code
_entity_poly.pdbx_strand_id
1 'polypeptide(L)'
;MSDGLNSRLLRGSSRRKVYCKQPKCQNHLWLWLFFFNLKTNYMTEYIPGLAGVPATKSSISSIDGEKGILAYRGYSIQDLVEHSSFEETALLLMNGELPSPQELTNFKNTLNKRNEVKRKIRHLLWSLPSTGHSMDVLQTAIASMATFYPDAGASEPDSSYTQNALIKIISNMSTLVAMWTRISRGYDPIPPSKTMTYAENFMYMCFGEESDPEIVNLLDASLILHAEHTINASTFSTMVTASSLANPFASIAAGVGTLAGPLHGNANENVLIMLDEIGSPKNARKWIEDRLKNKQVIWGMGHREYKTKDPRATILEKMIKTYIKKNGLKLSNRFETALEVESICNELLSQKGVYPNVDFYSGILYSEIFNFTKEHFTSIFAMARSAGWVAHWHEQVSDNRIFRPTQIYIGADFRDYPAQ
;
A
#
# COMPACT_ATOMS: atom_id res chain seq x y z
N MET A 1 -44.58 -48.16 31.34
CA MET A 1 -45.93 -47.71 31.01
C MET A 1 -45.74 -46.93 29.71
N SER A 2 -45.79 -47.65 28.66
CA SER A 2 -46.86 -48.00 27.69
C SER A 2 -47.19 -46.84 26.79
N ASP A 3 -46.70 -46.95 25.56
CA ASP A 3 -47.40 -47.30 24.32
C ASP A 3 -47.95 -46.05 23.62
N GLY A 4 -47.88 -45.85 22.35
CA GLY A 4 -47.98 -46.77 21.25
C GLY A 4 -47.79 -46.13 19.90
N LEU A 5 -47.37 -47.00 19.07
CA LEU A 5 -47.36 -46.95 17.62
C LEU A 5 -48.65 -46.45 16.99
N ASN A 6 -48.62 -45.82 15.85
CA ASN A 6 -49.29 -46.37 14.66
C ASN A 6 -48.80 -45.77 13.32
N SER A 7 -48.41 -46.70 12.51
CA SER A 7 -48.16 -46.65 11.06
C SER A 7 -49.48 -46.55 10.28
N ARG A 8 -49.46 -45.89 9.11
CA ARG A 8 -50.19 -46.38 7.92
C ARG A 8 -49.62 -45.86 6.63
N LEU A 9 -49.11 -46.81 5.86
CA LEU A 9 -48.93 -46.81 4.42
C LEU A 9 -50.26 -46.62 3.67
N LEU A 10 -50.18 -46.10 2.43
CA LEU A 10 -50.88 -46.54 1.20
C LEU A 10 -50.54 -45.52 0.09
N ARG A 11 -49.73 -45.87 -0.91
CA ARG A 11 -50.00 -46.46 -2.25
C ARG A 11 -50.97 -45.64 -3.11
N GLY A 12 -50.47 -45.39 -4.36
CA GLY A 12 -51.34 -45.21 -5.54
C GLY A 12 -50.79 -44.19 -6.52
N SER A 13 -49.89 -44.51 -7.36
CA SER A 13 -49.91 -44.74 -8.84
C SER A 13 -50.84 -43.81 -9.62
N SER A 14 -50.30 -43.03 -10.54
CA SER A 14 -50.65 -43.16 -11.95
C SER A 14 -49.81 -42.24 -12.85
N ARG A 15 -49.09 -42.87 -13.73
CA ARG A 15 -48.44 -42.21 -14.89
C ARG A 15 -49.56 -41.83 -15.86
N ARG A 16 -49.66 -40.56 -16.23
CA ARG A 16 -50.30 -40.15 -17.47
C ARG A 16 -49.26 -39.65 -18.45
N LYS A 17 -48.99 -40.45 -19.47
CA LYS A 17 -48.31 -40.03 -20.70
C LYS A 17 -49.30 -39.11 -21.42
N VAL A 18 -48.90 -37.84 -21.66
CA VAL A 18 -49.57 -37.00 -22.60
C VAL A 18 -48.72 -37.00 -23.87
N TYR A 19 -49.21 -37.64 -24.91
CA TYR A 19 -48.68 -37.54 -26.26
C TYR A 19 -49.04 -36.17 -26.82
N CYS A 20 -48.05 -35.34 -27.12
CA CYS A 20 -48.26 -34.17 -27.93
C CYS A 20 -47.84 -34.49 -29.37
N LYS A 21 -48.83 -34.47 -30.28
CA LYS A 21 -48.64 -34.59 -31.73
C LYS A 21 -47.94 -33.31 -32.27
N GLN A 22 -46.84 -33.51 -32.98
CA GLN A 22 -46.22 -32.47 -33.79
C GLN A 22 -47.15 -31.98 -34.92
N PRO A 23 -46.98 -30.72 -35.42
CA PRO A 23 -45.89 -30.51 -36.39
C PRO A 23 -45.25 -29.09 -36.39
N LYS A 24 -44.03 -29.05 -36.95
CA LYS A 24 -43.29 -27.89 -37.43
C LYS A 24 -42.44 -27.15 -36.36
N CYS A 25 -41.28 -27.69 -36.09
CA CYS A 25 -40.11 -26.93 -35.54
C CYS A 25 -38.93 -27.08 -36.50
N GLN A 26 -38.96 -26.34 -37.60
CA GLN A 26 -37.80 -26.22 -38.50
C GLN A 26 -37.10 -24.85 -38.39
N ASN A 27 -37.48 -23.99 -37.44
CA ASN A 27 -36.93 -22.63 -37.35
C ASN A 27 -36.17 -22.31 -36.06
N HIS A 28 -35.88 -23.32 -35.16
CA HIS A 28 -35.13 -23.05 -33.93
C HIS A 28 -33.63 -23.36 -34.00
N LEU A 29 -33.15 -23.97 -35.08
CA LEU A 29 -31.71 -24.22 -35.24
C LEU A 29 -30.93 -22.96 -35.57
N TRP A 30 -31.53 -21.98 -36.25
CA TRP A 30 -30.88 -20.70 -36.58
C TRP A 30 -30.76 -19.74 -35.41
N LEU A 31 -31.67 -19.77 -34.47
CA LEU A 31 -31.54 -18.98 -33.23
C LEU A 31 -30.46 -19.52 -32.28
N TRP A 32 -30.26 -20.83 -32.24
CA TRP A 32 -29.19 -21.44 -31.43
C TRP A 32 -27.80 -21.17 -32.04
N LEU A 33 -27.68 -21.20 -33.36
CA LEU A 33 -26.44 -20.81 -34.07
C LEU A 33 -26.17 -19.31 -33.95
N PHE A 34 -27.20 -18.45 -33.85
CA PHE A 34 -27.01 -17.01 -33.64
C PHE A 34 -26.58 -16.68 -32.22
N PHE A 35 -27.05 -17.42 -31.21
CA PHE A 35 -26.57 -17.28 -29.82
C PHE A 35 -25.21 -17.93 -29.59
N PHE A 36 -24.80 -18.92 -30.37
CA PHE A 36 -23.47 -19.51 -30.29
C PHE A 36 -22.39 -18.69 -31.02
N ASN A 37 -22.76 -17.90 -32.03
CA ASN A 37 -21.83 -17.00 -32.72
C ASN A 37 -21.69 -15.62 -32.05
N LEU A 38 -22.46 -15.34 -31.00
CA LEU A 38 -22.24 -14.19 -30.11
C LEU A 38 -21.36 -14.51 -28.90
N LYS A 39 -20.65 -15.66 -28.89
CA LYS A 39 -19.38 -15.71 -28.21
C LYS A 39 -18.38 -14.90 -29.03
N THR A 40 -18.60 -13.60 -29.03
CA THR A 40 -17.58 -12.63 -29.37
C THR A 40 -16.26 -13.12 -28.82
N ASN A 41 -15.33 -13.35 -29.71
CA ASN A 41 -13.91 -13.28 -29.40
C ASN A 41 -13.63 -11.92 -28.77
N TYR A 42 -13.88 -11.77 -27.48
CA TYR A 42 -13.10 -10.87 -26.67
C TYR A 42 -11.71 -11.53 -26.59
N MET A 43 -10.95 -11.43 -27.67
CA MET A 43 -9.52 -11.36 -27.57
C MET A 43 -9.27 -10.09 -26.76
N THR A 44 -9.32 -10.22 -25.46
CA THR A 44 -8.86 -9.17 -24.56
C THR A 44 -7.41 -8.96 -24.92
N GLU A 45 -7.11 -7.79 -25.47
CA GLU A 45 -5.75 -7.41 -25.79
C GLU A 45 -4.90 -7.57 -24.53
N TYR A 46 -3.79 -8.28 -24.64
CA TYR A 46 -2.87 -8.43 -23.51
C TYR A 46 -2.20 -7.09 -23.23
N ILE A 47 -2.51 -6.51 -22.07
CA ILE A 47 -1.89 -5.27 -21.62
C ILE A 47 -0.88 -5.61 -20.53
N PRO A 48 0.43 -5.51 -20.82
CA PRO A 48 1.48 -5.82 -19.85
C PRO A 48 1.34 -5.00 -18.57
N GLY A 49 1.35 -5.69 -17.41
CA GLY A 49 1.26 -5.06 -16.10
C GLY A 49 -0.08 -4.35 -15.84
N LEU A 50 -1.13 -4.64 -16.61
CA LEU A 50 -2.47 -4.03 -16.52
C LEU A 50 -2.44 -2.50 -16.62
N ALA A 51 -1.50 -1.91 -17.36
CA ALA A 51 -1.34 -0.47 -17.46
C ALA A 51 -2.60 0.17 -18.07
N GLY A 52 -3.26 1.06 -17.31
CA GLY A 52 -4.51 1.72 -17.75
C GLY A 52 -5.75 0.82 -17.72
N VAL A 53 -5.66 -0.41 -17.24
CA VAL A 53 -6.82 -1.31 -17.07
C VAL A 53 -7.45 -1.08 -15.70
N PRO A 54 -8.71 -0.61 -15.61
CA PRO A 54 -9.39 -0.47 -14.32
C PRO A 54 -9.60 -1.84 -13.67
N ALA A 55 -8.96 -2.08 -12.52
CA ALA A 55 -9.08 -3.33 -11.77
C ALA A 55 -10.28 -3.32 -10.80
N THR A 56 -10.67 -2.14 -10.33
CA THR A 56 -11.74 -1.94 -9.35
C THR A 56 -12.33 -0.54 -9.45
N LYS A 57 -13.41 -0.31 -8.69
CA LYS A 57 -13.90 1.03 -8.33
C LYS A 57 -13.47 1.33 -6.91
N SER A 58 -13.05 2.56 -6.64
CA SER A 58 -12.65 2.99 -5.30
C SER A 58 -13.10 4.42 -5.05
N SER A 59 -13.47 4.70 -3.81
CA SER A 59 -13.84 6.02 -3.31
C SER A 59 -12.73 6.63 -2.42
N ILE A 60 -11.60 5.94 -2.23
CA ILE A 60 -10.59 6.27 -1.24
C ILE A 60 -9.70 7.42 -1.68
N SER A 61 -9.22 7.38 -2.93
CA SER A 61 -8.35 8.43 -3.46
C SER A 61 -8.50 8.61 -4.97
N SER A 62 -8.08 9.75 -5.46
CA SER A 62 -8.09 10.07 -6.89
C SER A 62 -6.82 10.81 -7.31
N ILE A 63 -6.39 10.59 -8.55
CA ILE A 63 -5.24 11.26 -9.17
C ILE A 63 -5.68 11.89 -10.49
N ASP A 64 -5.33 13.18 -10.69
CA ASP A 64 -5.28 13.81 -12.00
C ASP A 64 -3.80 13.98 -12.37
N GLY A 65 -3.28 13.03 -13.13
CA GLY A 65 -1.86 12.97 -13.46
C GLY A 65 -1.39 14.10 -14.36
N GLU A 66 -2.28 14.67 -15.19
CA GLU A 66 -1.96 15.80 -16.06
C GLU A 66 -1.83 17.10 -15.27
N LYS A 67 -2.67 17.29 -14.25
CA LYS A 67 -2.62 18.48 -13.38
C LYS A 67 -1.73 18.31 -12.17
N GLY A 68 -1.22 17.10 -11.88
CA GLY A 68 -0.45 16.84 -10.68
C GLY A 68 -1.27 16.99 -9.40
N ILE A 69 -2.51 16.47 -9.41
CA ILE A 69 -3.42 16.53 -8.26
C ILE A 69 -3.55 15.13 -7.66
N LEU A 70 -3.44 15.04 -6.35
CA LEU A 70 -3.76 13.89 -5.53
C LEU A 70 -4.76 14.31 -4.45
N ALA A 71 -5.84 13.56 -4.30
CA ALA A 71 -6.84 13.80 -3.26
C ALA A 71 -7.19 12.50 -2.52
N TYR A 72 -7.39 12.59 -1.21
CA TYR A 72 -7.89 11.51 -0.36
C TYR A 72 -9.33 11.84 0.04
N ARG A 73 -10.27 10.97 -0.29
CA ARG A 73 -11.70 11.17 -0.01
C ARG A 73 -12.21 12.56 -0.46
N GLY A 74 -11.64 13.11 -1.54
CA GLY A 74 -12.00 14.42 -2.08
C GLY A 74 -11.21 15.61 -1.52
N TYR A 75 -10.42 15.44 -0.45
CA TYR A 75 -9.56 16.49 0.09
C TYR A 75 -8.19 16.47 -0.57
N SER A 76 -7.68 17.65 -0.95
CA SER A 76 -6.33 17.72 -1.54
C SER A 76 -5.27 17.33 -0.51
N ILE A 77 -4.17 16.69 -0.97
CA ILE A 77 -3.07 16.37 -0.04
C ILE A 77 -2.38 17.62 0.51
N GLN A 78 -2.44 18.74 -0.19
CA GLN A 78 -1.93 20.02 0.29
C GLN A 78 -2.71 20.47 1.54
N ASP A 79 -4.05 20.46 1.45
CA ASP A 79 -4.90 20.85 2.57
C ASP A 79 -4.73 19.89 3.75
N LEU A 80 -4.60 18.57 3.48
CA LEU A 80 -4.39 17.58 4.54
C LEU A 80 -3.04 17.78 5.25
N VAL A 81 -1.97 18.07 4.51
CA VAL A 81 -0.65 18.38 5.11
C VAL A 81 -0.66 19.67 5.90
N GLU A 82 -1.44 20.67 5.47
CA GLU A 82 -1.49 21.99 6.12
C GLU A 82 -2.40 22.01 7.36
N HIS A 83 -3.47 21.21 7.37
CA HIS A 83 -4.55 21.36 8.36
C HIS A 83 -4.88 20.08 9.14
N SER A 84 -4.38 18.91 8.72
CA SER A 84 -4.70 17.62 9.33
C SER A 84 -3.50 17.03 10.08
N SER A 85 -3.70 15.88 10.72
CA SER A 85 -2.65 15.00 11.25
C SER A 85 -2.72 13.64 10.57
N PHE A 86 -1.66 12.83 10.71
CA PHE A 86 -1.68 11.47 10.17
C PHE A 86 -2.83 10.65 10.74
N GLU A 87 -3.12 10.78 12.05
CA GLU A 87 -4.22 10.05 12.67
C GLU A 87 -5.60 10.48 12.11
N GLU A 88 -5.80 11.78 11.88
CA GLU A 88 -7.03 12.28 11.27
C GLU A 88 -7.16 11.82 9.81
N THR A 89 -6.08 11.90 9.04
CA THR A 89 -6.02 11.40 7.66
C THR A 89 -6.25 9.89 7.60
N ALA A 90 -5.68 9.10 8.52
CA ALA A 90 -5.91 7.66 8.59
C ALA A 90 -7.39 7.34 8.87
N LEU A 91 -8.02 8.08 9.77
CA LEU A 91 -9.43 7.91 10.09
C LEU A 91 -10.34 8.35 8.93
N LEU A 92 -9.99 9.46 8.24
CA LEU A 92 -10.65 9.89 7.00
C LEU A 92 -10.61 8.80 5.93
N LEU A 93 -9.45 8.20 5.69
CA LEU A 93 -9.30 7.12 4.70
C LEU A 93 -10.19 5.91 5.03
N MET A 94 -10.27 5.54 6.32
CA MET A 94 -11.06 4.41 6.78
C MET A 94 -12.57 4.68 6.70
N ASN A 95 -13.02 5.86 7.14
CA ASN A 95 -14.44 6.17 7.34
C ASN A 95 -15.08 6.93 6.17
N GLY A 96 -14.29 7.58 5.33
CA GLY A 96 -14.77 8.32 4.16
C GLY A 96 -15.01 9.81 4.39
N GLU A 97 -15.15 10.25 5.65
CA GLU A 97 -15.41 11.62 6.05
C GLU A 97 -14.41 12.09 7.12
N LEU A 98 -14.16 13.39 7.20
CA LEU A 98 -13.36 13.95 8.29
C LEU A 98 -14.07 13.72 9.63
N PRO A 99 -13.33 13.24 10.64
CA PRO A 99 -13.91 12.99 11.95
C PRO A 99 -14.26 14.29 12.68
N SER A 100 -15.27 14.23 13.53
CA SER A 100 -15.47 15.24 14.56
C SER A 100 -14.30 15.24 15.56
N PRO A 101 -14.06 16.35 16.29
CA PRO A 101 -13.01 16.41 17.31
C PRO A 101 -13.07 15.29 18.36
N GLN A 102 -14.29 14.85 18.71
CA GLN A 102 -14.48 13.75 19.65
C GLN A 102 -14.10 12.39 19.06
N GLU A 103 -14.47 12.11 17.81
CA GLU A 103 -14.09 10.89 17.10
C GLU A 103 -12.58 10.80 16.91
N LEU A 104 -11.93 11.90 16.52
CA LEU A 104 -10.48 11.97 16.41
C LEU A 104 -9.79 11.69 17.76
N THR A 105 -10.29 12.31 18.84
CA THR A 105 -9.76 12.06 20.19
C THR A 105 -9.90 10.61 20.59
N ASN A 106 -11.06 10.00 20.33
CA ASN A 106 -11.32 8.59 20.62
C ASN A 106 -10.41 7.67 19.79
N PHE A 107 -10.18 8.01 18.53
CA PHE A 107 -9.29 7.24 17.66
C PHE A 107 -7.83 7.31 18.12
N LYS A 108 -7.30 8.50 18.41
CA LYS A 108 -5.95 8.69 18.99
C LYS A 108 -5.78 7.89 20.27
N ASN A 109 -6.74 7.97 21.18
CA ASN A 109 -6.72 7.17 22.42
C ASN A 109 -6.75 5.65 22.12
N THR A 110 -7.47 5.22 21.09
CA THR A 110 -7.55 3.83 20.69
C THR A 110 -6.25 3.33 20.09
N LEU A 111 -5.60 4.11 19.22
CA LEU A 111 -4.27 3.82 18.70
C LEU A 111 -3.27 3.65 19.85
N ASN A 112 -3.24 4.60 20.80
CA ASN A 112 -2.33 4.58 21.94
C ASN A 112 -2.57 3.41 22.91
N LYS A 113 -3.83 2.99 23.09
CA LYS A 113 -4.15 1.79 23.89
C LYS A 113 -3.68 0.49 23.21
N ARG A 114 -3.56 0.49 21.89
CA ARG A 114 -3.25 -0.69 21.07
C ARG A 114 -1.82 -0.75 20.52
N ASN A 115 -0.98 0.24 20.82
CA ASN A 115 0.37 0.34 20.25
C ASN A 115 1.37 -0.68 20.79
N GLU A 116 1.03 -1.43 21.84
CA GLU A 116 1.90 -2.49 22.34
C GLU A 116 1.83 -3.76 21.47
N VAL A 117 3.00 -4.24 21.09
CA VAL A 117 3.19 -5.49 20.36
C VAL A 117 3.20 -6.67 21.35
N LYS A 118 2.52 -7.77 21.02
CA LYS A 118 2.51 -8.99 21.84
C LYS A 118 3.91 -9.50 22.12
N ARG A 119 4.16 -9.95 23.37
CA ARG A 119 5.49 -10.42 23.82
C ARG A 119 6.09 -11.48 22.88
N LYS A 120 5.29 -12.42 22.38
CA LYS A 120 5.77 -13.46 21.45
C LYS A 120 6.25 -12.88 20.11
N ILE A 121 5.61 -11.82 19.60
CA ILE A 121 6.05 -11.11 18.40
C ILE A 121 7.37 -10.37 18.68
N ARG A 122 7.51 -9.75 19.84
CA ARG A 122 8.80 -9.13 20.26
C ARG A 122 9.93 -10.16 20.31
N HIS A 123 9.69 -11.34 20.88
CA HIS A 123 10.68 -12.42 20.89
C HIS A 123 11.00 -12.93 19.49
N LEU A 124 10.01 -13.00 18.59
CA LEU A 124 10.23 -13.32 17.18
C LEU A 124 11.22 -12.34 16.55
N LEU A 125 11.00 -11.02 16.68
CA LEU A 125 11.91 -10.02 16.13
C LEU A 125 13.33 -10.18 16.69
N TRP A 126 13.49 -10.43 17.99
CA TRP A 126 14.78 -10.67 18.63
C TRP A 126 15.50 -11.93 18.13
N SER A 127 14.76 -12.93 17.66
CA SER A 127 15.34 -14.17 17.14
C SER A 127 15.82 -14.09 15.70
N LEU A 128 15.43 -13.00 14.98
CA LEU A 128 15.84 -12.79 13.59
C LEU A 128 17.27 -12.23 13.52
N PRO A 129 18.02 -12.52 12.45
CA PRO A 129 19.35 -11.95 12.27
C PRO A 129 19.28 -10.42 12.22
N SER A 130 20.15 -9.73 12.96
CA SER A 130 20.19 -8.25 12.97
C SER A 130 20.47 -7.61 11.62
N THR A 131 21.02 -8.40 10.68
CA THR A 131 21.24 -8.01 9.28
C THR A 131 20.02 -8.22 8.39
N GLY A 132 18.89 -8.70 8.95
CA GLY A 132 17.65 -8.90 8.19
C GLY A 132 17.12 -7.58 7.63
N HIS A 133 16.67 -7.62 6.37
CA HIS A 133 16.09 -6.43 5.74
C HIS A 133 14.81 -6.01 6.47
N SER A 134 14.66 -4.70 6.75
CA SER A 134 13.56 -4.17 7.57
C SER A 134 12.17 -4.56 7.05
N MET A 135 12.00 -4.67 5.74
CA MET A 135 10.73 -5.05 5.12
C MET A 135 10.40 -6.53 5.29
N ASP A 136 11.40 -7.43 5.23
CA ASP A 136 11.19 -8.87 5.44
C ASP A 136 10.79 -9.15 6.89
N VAL A 137 11.42 -8.44 7.82
CA VAL A 137 11.10 -8.50 9.25
C VAL A 137 9.69 -7.97 9.50
N LEU A 138 9.34 -6.83 8.91
CA LEU A 138 8.01 -6.23 9.06
C LEU A 138 6.91 -7.14 8.48
N GLN A 139 7.13 -7.72 7.29
CA GLN A 139 6.20 -8.68 6.68
C GLN A 139 5.98 -9.89 7.57
N THR A 140 7.07 -10.47 8.09
CA THR A 140 7.03 -11.62 9.01
C THR A 140 6.27 -11.28 10.28
N ALA A 141 6.51 -10.11 10.87
CA ALA A 141 5.85 -9.67 12.07
C ALA A 141 4.34 -9.49 11.87
N ILE A 142 3.94 -8.80 10.80
CA ILE A 142 2.51 -8.56 10.47
C ILE A 142 1.80 -9.88 10.19
N ALA A 143 2.38 -10.78 9.38
CA ALA A 143 1.79 -12.09 9.10
C ALA A 143 1.60 -12.92 10.39
N SER A 144 2.57 -12.88 11.30
CA SER A 144 2.50 -13.62 12.55
C SER A 144 1.45 -13.06 13.52
N MET A 145 1.08 -11.78 13.40
CA MET A 145 0.00 -11.19 14.23
C MET A 145 -1.35 -11.88 14.02
N ALA A 146 -1.64 -12.41 12.82
CA ALA A 146 -2.87 -13.14 12.54
C ALA A 146 -3.16 -14.25 13.57
N THR A 147 -2.12 -14.90 14.08
CA THR A 147 -2.26 -16.00 15.06
C THR A 147 -2.80 -15.56 16.43
N PHE A 148 -2.83 -14.25 16.69
CA PHE A 148 -3.35 -13.66 17.93
C PHE A 148 -4.73 -13.04 17.78
N TYR A 149 -5.27 -13.01 16.56
CA TYR A 149 -6.56 -12.39 16.22
C TYR A 149 -7.36 -13.30 15.28
N PRO A 150 -7.68 -14.55 15.70
CA PRO A 150 -8.30 -15.55 14.83
C PRO A 150 -9.70 -15.15 14.36
N ASP A 151 -10.40 -14.29 15.13
CA ASP A 151 -11.77 -13.85 14.81
C ASP A 151 -11.81 -12.61 13.92
N ALA A 152 -10.65 -12.03 13.58
CA ALA A 152 -10.59 -10.92 12.62
C ALA A 152 -10.68 -11.48 11.21
N GLY A 153 -11.79 -11.23 10.52
CA GLY A 153 -12.07 -11.83 9.23
C GLY A 153 -12.84 -10.93 8.27
N ALA A 154 -12.73 -11.27 7.00
CA ALA A 154 -13.38 -10.55 5.91
C ALA A 154 -14.90 -10.86 5.79
N SER A 155 -15.39 -11.89 6.44
CA SER A 155 -16.82 -12.23 6.45
C SER A 155 -17.67 -11.23 7.27
N GLU A 156 -17.06 -10.55 8.23
CA GLU A 156 -17.69 -9.54 9.07
C GLU A 156 -16.80 -8.29 9.17
N PRO A 157 -16.65 -7.52 8.08
CA PRO A 157 -15.70 -6.39 8.02
C PRO A 157 -16.04 -5.30 9.04
N ASP A 158 -17.31 -5.10 9.37
CA ASP A 158 -17.77 -4.07 10.30
C ASP A 158 -17.88 -4.58 11.75
N SER A 159 -17.57 -5.85 12.00
CA SER A 159 -17.57 -6.33 13.37
C SER A 159 -16.55 -5.58 14.22
N SER A 160 -16.84 -5.37 15.49
CA SER A 160 -15.91 -4.71 16.42
C SER A 160 -14.55 -5.43 16.51
N TYR A 161 -14.52 -6.73 16.30
CA TYR A 161 -13.32 -7.54 16.23
C TYR A 161 -12.45 -7.18 15.05
N THR A 162 -13.05 -7.14 13.85
CA THR A 162 -12.33 -6.77 12.60
C THR A 162 -11.88 -5.32 12.64
N GLN A 163 -12.75 -4.39 13.02
CA GLN A 163 -12.38 -2.98 13.17
C GLN A 163 -11.23 -2.78 14.17
N ASN A 164 -11.26 -3.50 15.29
CA ASN A 164 -10.17 -3.51 16.25
C ASN A 164 -8.86 -4.06 15.66
N ALA A 165 -8.91 -5.06 14.80
CA ALA A 165 -7.73 -5.61 14.12
C ALA A 165 -7.14 -4.59 13.11
N LEU A 166 -7.98 -3.88 12.35
CA LEU A 166 -7.56 -2.83 11.42
C LEU A 166 -6.83 -1.69 12.15
N ILE A 167 -7.43 -1.17 13.23
CA ILE A 167 -6.78 -0.14 14.07
C ILE A 167 -5.48 -0.68 14.68
N LYS A 168 -5.46 -1.96 15.08
CA LYS A 168 -4.25 -2.61 15.63
C LYS A 168 -3.13 -2.71 14.62
N ILE A 169 -3.43 -2.95 13.35
CA ILE A 169 -2.45 -2.94 12.26
C ILE A 169 -1.79 -1.57 12.20
N ILE A 170 -2.55 -0.50 12.01
CA ILE A 170 -2.02 0.87 11.92
C ILE A 170 -1.17 1.19 13.16
N SER A 171 -1.72 0.94 14.34
CA SER A 171 -1.06 1.24 15.61
C SER A 171 0.25 0.47 15.81
N ASN A 172 0.31 -0.82 15.41
CA ASN A 172 1.51 -1.62 15.61
C ASN A 172 2.56 -1.45 14.51
N MET A 173 2.19 -0.92 13.32
CA MET A 173 3.19 -0.66 12.28
C MET A 173 4.31 0.22 12.78
N SER A 174 3.99 1.35 13.45
CA SER A 174 5.01 2.24 14.02
C SER A 174 5.88 1.54 15.06
N THR A 175 5.27 0.77 15.96
CA THR A 175 6.00 0.06 17.01
C THR A 175 6.91 -1.02 16.44
N LEU A 176 6.46 -1.78 15.44
CA LEU A 176 7.27 -2.83 14.80
C LEU A 176 8.47 -2.22 14.05
N VAL A 177 8.25 -1.14 13.30
CA VAL A 177 9.34 -0.45 12.59
C VAL A 177 10.34 0.14 13.57
N ALA A 178 9.88 0.84 14.62
CA ALA A 178 10.76 1.41 15.63
C ALA A 178 11.54 0.33 16.41
N MET A 179 10.89 -0.78 16.77
CA MET A 179 11.55 -1.91 17.40
C MET A 179 12.67 -2.45 16.53
N TRP A 180 12.43 -2.69 15.25
CA TRP A 180 13.46 -3.19 14.34
C TRP A 180 14.58 -2.19 14.12
N THR A 181 14.26 -0.90 14.01
CA THR A 181 15.26 0.19 13.93
C THR A 181 16.25 0.12 15.09
N ARG A 182 15.83 -0.29 16.27
CA ARG A 182 16.71 -0.44 17.44
C ARG A 182 17.40 -1.80 17.48
N ILE A 183 16.66 -2.89 17.30
CA ILE A 183 17.19 -4.27 17.36
C ILE A 183 18.30 -4.47 16.32
N SER A 184 18.12 -4.02 15.09
CA SER A 184 19.13 -4.12 14.02
C SER A 184 20.45 -3.42 14.37
N ARG A 185 20.39 -2.42 15.25
CA ARG A 185 21.55 -1.67 15.75
C ARG A 185 22.08 -2.20 17.09
N GLY A 186 21.52 -3.28 17.64
CA GLY A 186 21.91 -3.87 18.91
C GLY A 186 21.36 -3.17 20.16
N TYR A 187 20.31 -2.35 20.02
CA TYR A 187 19.67 -1.66 21.14
C TYR A 187 18.37 -2.33 21.56
N ASP A 188 18.04 -2.24 22.84
CA ASP A 188 16.75 -2.67 23.35
C ASP A 188 15.61 -1.79 22.79
N PRO A 189 14.48 -2.38 22.39
CA PRO A 189 13.29 -1.63 22.01
C PRO A 189 12.75 -0.78 23.16
N ILE A 190 12.33 0.43 22.82
CA ILE A 190 11.66 1.34 23.75
C ILE A 190 10.16 1.10 23.70
N PRO A 191 9.49 0.92 24.85
CA PRO A 191 8.04 0.81 24.90
C PRO A 191 7.35 2.06 24.36
N PRO A 192 6.22 1.91 23.64
CA PRO A 192 5.48 3.05 23.16
C PRO A 192 4.84 3.86 24.30
N SER A 193 4.83 5.18 24.18
CA SER A 193 4.07 6.08 25.03
C SER A 193 2.57 5.89 24.84
N LYS A 194 1.77 6.22 25.85
CA LYS A 194 0.29 6.19 25.81
C LYS A 194 -0.32 7.56 25.59
N THR A 195 0.49 8.61 25.48
CA THR A 195 0.03 10.02 25.45
C THR A 195 0.56 10.80 24.26
N MET A 196 1.62 10.34 23.60
CA MET A 196 2.21 10.98 22.43
C MET A 196 1.35 10.75 21.18
N THR A 197 1.42 11.67 20.23
CA THR A 197 0.89 11.50 18.88
C THR A 197 1.60 10.35 18.15
N TYR A 198 1.08 9.92 17.01
CA TYR A 198 1.64 8.81 16.26
C TYR A 198 3.09 9.08 15.80
N ALA A 199 3.34 10.29 15.27
CA ALA A 199 4.68 10.70 14.81
C ALA A 199 5.65 10.89 15.98
N GLU A 200 5.24 11.59 17.05
CA GLU A 200 6.06 11.75 18.27
C GLU A 200 6.47 10.41 18.86
N ASN A 201 5.50 9.51 18.99
CA ASN A 201 5.72 8.19 19.59
C ASN A 201 6.69 7.34 18.76
N PHE A 202 6.57 7.42 17.42
CA PHE A 202 7.49 6.74 16.53
C PHE A 202 8.94 7.23 16.71
N MET A 203 9.15 8.55 16.71
CA MET A 203 10.48 9.16 16.94
C MET A 203 11.02 8.78 18.31
N TYR A 204 10.20 8.91 19.37
CA TYR A 204 10.56 8.53 20.72
C TYR A 204 10.99 7.05 20.80
N MET A 205 10.24 6.12 20.22
CA MET A 205 10.60 4.71 20.21
C MET A 205 11.88 4.42 19.44
N CYS A 206 12.21 5.19 18.41
CA CYS A 206 13.43 5.02 17.62
C CYS A 206 14.68 5.56 18.34
N PHE A 207 14.60 6.73 18.98
CA PHE A 207 15.76 7.47 19.47
C PHE A 207 15.89 7.54 20.99
N GLY A 208 14.78 7.34 21.73
CA GLY A 208 14.80 7.28 23.19
C GLY A 208 14.61 8.63 23.89
N GLU A 209 14.41 9.69 23.13
CA GLU A 209 14.20 11.05 23.62
C GLU A 209 13.08 11.73 22.83
N GLU A 210 12.52 12.78 23.43
CA GLU A 210 11.53 13.61 22.74
C GLU A 210 12.21 14.39 21.61
N SER A 211 11.61 14.34 20.41
CA SER A 211 12.12 15.06 19.25
C SER A 211 11.62 16.50 19.23
N ASP A 212 12.35 17.37 18.51
CA ASP A 212 11.91 18.71 18.22
C ASP A 212 10.50 18.70 17.58
N PRO A 213 9.53 19.48 18.08
CA PRO A 213 8.18 19.53 17.52
C PRO A 213 8.13 19.83 16.02
N GLU A 214 9.08 20.60 15.49
CA GLU A 214 9.16 20.88 14.06
C GLU A 214 9.53 19.62 13.27
N ILE A 215 10.46 18.83 13.76
CA ILE A 215 10.83 17.53 13.15
C ILE A 215 9.64 16.55 13.21
N VAL A 216 8.91 16.53 14.32
CA VAL A 216 7.69 15.73 14.46
C VAL A 216 6.64 16.13 13.42
N ASN A 217 6.40 17.43 13.25
CA ASN A 217 5.45 17.94 12.25
C ASN A 217 5.88 17.60 10.81
N LEU A 218 7.19 17.64 10.51
CA LEU A 218 7.71 17.22 9.21
C LEU A 218 7.48 15.72 8.97
N LEU A 219 7.67 14.88 10.00
CA LEU A 219 7.40 13.46 9.90
C LEU A 219 5.90 13.21 9.72
N ASP A 220 5.04 13.84 10.50
CA ASP A 220 3.59 13.69 10.40
C ASP A 220 3.08 14.04 8.98
N ALA A 221 3.52 15.16 8.44
CA ALA A 221 3.24 15.56 7.07
C ALA A 221 3.77 14.53 6.03
N SER A 222 4.97 14.00 6.25
CA SER A 222 5.51 12.94 5.40
C SER A 222 4.65 11.66 5.47
N LEU A 223 4.14 11.30 6.64
CA LEU A 223 3.24 10.15 6.80
C LEU A 223 1.93 10.38 6.04
N ILE A 224 1.34 11.58 6.09
CA ILE A 224 0.15 11.95 5.30
C ILE A 224 0.41 11.75 3.80
N LEU A 225 1.53 12.27 3.29
CA LEU A 225 1.90 12.17 1.86
C LEU A 225 2.10 10.73 1.37
N HIS A 226 2.46 9.81 2.27
CA HIS A 226 2.69 8.41 1.93
C HIS A 226 1.51 7.49 2.28
N ALA A 227 0.46 8.01 2.98
CA ALA A 227 -0.65 7.22 3.49
C ALA A 227 -1.41 6.47 2.39
N GLU A 228 -1.61 7.11 1.22
CA GLU A 228 -2.41 6.53 0.13
C GLU A 228 -1.92 6.98 -1.25
N HIS A 229 -2.13 6.15 -2.28
CA HIS A 229 -1.83 6.48 -3.68
C HIS A 229 -2.51 5.51 -4.65
N THR A 230 -3.83 5.47 -4.65
CA THR A 230 -4.68 4.66 -5.52
C THR A 230 -4.27 3.17 -5.60
N ILE A 231 -4.53 2.50 -6.72
CA ILE A 231 -4.26 1.06 -6.91
C ILE A 231 -2.82 0.84 -7.40
N ASN A 232 -1.84 1.22 -6.56
CA ASN A 232 -0.44 0.84 -6.80
C ASN A 232 -0.22 -0.66 -6.53
N ALA A 233 0.96 -1.19 -6.87
CA ALA A 233 1.23 -2.62 -6.81
C ALA A 233 0.99 -3.23 -5.42
N SER A 234 1.39 -2.57 -4.33
CA SER A 234 1.18 -3.09 -2.97
C SER A 234 -0.28 -3.01 -2.52
N THR A 235 -1.00 -1.95 -2.90
CA THR A 235 -2.45 -1.85 -2.68
C THR A 235 -3.17 -2.94 -3.46
N PHE A 236 -2.81 -3.17 -4.72
CA PHE A 236 -3.41 -4.24 -5.52
C PHE A 236 -3.14 -5.63 -4.93
N SER A 237 -1.93 -5.90 -4.47
CA SER A 237 -1.58 -7.14 -3.79
C SER A 237 -2.41 -7.36 -2.51
N THR A 238 -2.58 -6.31 -1.71
CA THR A 238 -3.47 -6.31 -0.53
C THR A 238 -4.90 -6.67 -0.92
N MET A 239 -5.44 -6.02 -1.96
CA MET A 239 -6.81 -6.25 -2.45
C MET A 239 -6.99 -7.65 -3.04
N VAL A 240 -6.03 -8.16 -3.82
CA VAL A 240 -6.07 -9.52 -4.36
C VAL A 240 -6.17 -10.53 -3.23
N THR A 241 -5.36 -10.38 -2.19
CA THR A 241 -5.39 -11.24 -1.00
C THR A 241 -6.71 -11.09 -0.24
N ALA A 242 -7.18 -9.86 -0.03
CA ALA A 242 -8.46 -9.56 0.61
C ALA A 242 -9.64 -10.18 -0.15
N SER A 243 -9.61 -10.16 -1.48
CA SER A 243 -10.68 -10.68 -2.34
C SER A 243 -10.94 -12.18 -2.17
N SER A 244 -9.96 -12.92 -1.67
CA SER A 244 -10.12 -14.34 -1.28
C SER A 244 -10.75 -14.50 0.12
N LEU A 245 -11.16 -13.40 0.77
CA LEU A 245 -11.63 -13.33 2.15
C LEU A 245 -10.57 -13.73 3.18
N ALA A 246 -9.30 -13.53 2.85
CA ALA A 246 -8.21 -13.68 3.80
C ALA A 246 -8.29 -12.63 4.91
N ASN A 247 -7.78 -12.97 6.11
CA ASN A 247 -7.79 -12.03 7.22
C ASN A 247 -6.95 -10.76 6.91
N PRO A 248 -7.19 -9.63 7.60
CA PRO A 248 -6.54 -8.38 7.29
C PRO A 248 -5.01 -8.44 7.45
N PHE A 249 -4.47 -9.17 8.42
CA PHE A 249 -3.03 -9.28 8.62
C PHE A 249 -2.32 -9.97 7.44
N ALA A 250 -2.90 -11.04 6.89
CA ALA A 250 -2.38 -11.71 5.71
C ALA A 250 -2.38 -10.78 4.49
N SER A 251 -3.45 -10.02 4.32
CA SER A 251 -3.60 -9.07 3.21
C SER A 251 -2.59 -7.92 3.31
N ILE A 252 -2.41 -7.36 4.51
CA ILE A 252 -1.42 -6.29 4.73
C ILE A 252 0.01 -6.84 4.61
N ALA A 253 0.30 -8.06 5.07
CA ALA A 253 1.61 -8.69 4.86
C ALA A 253 1.94 -8.88 3.38
N ALA A 254 0.95 -9.20 2.52
CA ALA A 254 1.13 -9.25 1.07
C ALA A 254 1.46 -7.86 0.49
N GLY A 255 0.80 -6.80 0.98
CA GLY A 255 1.11 -5.41 0.64
C GLY A 255 2.54 -5.02 1.03
N VAL A 256 2.97 -5.36 2.26
CA VAL A 256 4.33 -5.11 2.75
C VAL A 256 5.37 -5.81 1.87
N GLY A 257 5.18 -7.10 1.57
CA GLY A 257 6.09 -7.86 0.69
C GLY A 257 6.18 -7.28 -0.72
N THR A 258 5.06 -6.80 -1.27
CA THR A 258 5.05 -6.16 -2.59
C THR A 258 5.74 -4.79 -2.55
N LEU A 259 5.56 -4.01 -1.48
CA LEU A 259 6.22 -2.71 -1.33
C LEU A 259 7.75 -2.86 -1.22
N ALA A 260 8.25 -3.97 -0.67
CA ALA A 260 9.68 -4.27 -0.55
C ALA A 260 10.38 -4.41 -1.92
N GLY A 261 9.64 -4.64 -3.00
CA GLY A 261 10.21 -4.84 -4.33
C GLY A 261 10.95 -3.61 -4.88
N PRO A 262 12.11 -3.81 -5.55
CA PRO A 262 12.95 -2.71 -6.04
C PRO A 262 12.29 -1.83 -7.12
N LEU A 263 11.23 -2.32 -7.76
CA LEU A 263 10.44 -1.55 -8.72
C LEU A 263 9.25 -0.81 -8.08
N HIS A 264 9.14 -0.82 -6.74
CA HIS A 264 8.06 -0.17 -6.03
C HIS A 264 8.58 0.70 -4.87
N GLY A 265 8.61 0.23 -3.62
CA GLY A 265 8.86 1.10 -2.46
C GLY A 265 10.34 1.37 -2.16
N ASN A 266 11.29 0.65 -2.76
CA ASN A 266 12.72 0.82 -2.48
C ASN A 266 13.41 1.90 -3.34
N ALA A 267 12.64 2.76 -4.00
CA ALA A 267 13.20 3.79 -4.89
C ALA A 267 13.90 4.90 -4.12
N ASN A 268 13.42 5.29 -2.94
CA ASN A 268 14.01 6.34 -2.11
C ASN A 268 15.41 5.98 -1.58
N GLU A 269 15.69 4.72 -1.27
CA GLU A 269 17.04 4.24 -0.94
C GLU A 269 17.98 4.38 -2.15
N ASN A 270 17.50 3.96 -3.32
CA ASN A 270 18.28 4.05 -4.56
C ASN A 270 18.55 5.50 -4.98
N VAL A 271 17.68 6.45 -4.66
CA VAL A 271 17.94 7.88 -4.85
C VAL A 271 19.16 8.34 -4.05
N LEU A 272 19.26 7.95 -2.77
CA LEU A 272 20.44 8.32 -1.97
C LEU A 272 21.71 7.70 -2.51
N ILE A 273 21.69 6.42 -2.89
CA ILE A 273 22.85 5.75 -3.51
C ILE A 273 23.28 6.49 -4.76
N MET A 274 22.33 6.88 -5.61
CA MET A 274 22.58 7.67 -6.82
C MET A 274 23.21 9.02 -6.50
N LEU A 275 22.68 9.75 -5.52
CA LEU A 275 23.22 11.06 -5.13
C LEU A 275 24.64 10.94 -4.56
N ASP A 276 24.92 9.88 -3.81
CA ASP A 276 26.26 9.58 -3.30
C ASP A 276 27.23 9.17 -4.43
N GLU A 277 26.78 8.44 -5.46
CA GLU A 277 27.57 8.14 -6.67
C GLU A 277 27.91 9.41 -7.46
N ILE A 278 26.97 10.34 -7.60
CA ILE A 278 27.20 11.64 -8.27
C ILE A 278 28.21 12.47 -7.46
N GLY A 279 28.08 12.44 -6.14
CA GLY A 279 29.00 13.01 -5.15
C GLY A 279 28.99 14.54 -5.06
N SER A 280 28.68 15.28 -6.12
CA SER A 280 28.55 16.75 -6.08
C SER A 280 27.71 17.29 -7.25
N PRO A 281 27.13 18.51 -7.13
CA PRO A 281 26.36 19.15 -8.20
C PRO A 281 27.10 19.24 -9.53
N LYS A 282 28.41 19.47 -9.47
CA LYS A 282 29.28 19.63 -10.68
C LYS A 282 29.32 18.37 -11.54
N ASN A 283 29.14 17.21 -10.97
CA ASN A 283 29.19 15.92 -11.67
C ASN A 283 27.83 15.50 -12.24
N ALA A 284 26.75 16.13 -11.81
CA ALA A 284 25.39 15.68 -12.09
C ALA A 284 25.08 15.60 -13.59
N ARG A 285 25.43 16.63 -14.36
CA ARG A 285 25.15 16.66 -15.81
C ARG A 285 25.80 15.50 -16.54
N LYS A 286 27.09 15.28 -16.35
CA LYS A 286 27.81 14.19 -17.01
C LYS A 286 27.23 12.83 -16.62
N TRP A 287 26.96 12.65 -15.34
CA TRP A 287 26.40 11.39 -14.82
C TRP A 287 25.03 11.09 -15.46
N ILE A 288 24.14 12.11 -15.55
CA ILE A 288 22.80 11.96 -16.15
C ILE A 288 22.90 11.65 -17.64
N GLU A 289 23.72 12.39 -18.39
CA GLU A 289 23.88 12.17 -19.83
C GLU A 289 24.44 10.77 -20.13
N ASP A 290 25.41 10.29 -19.36
CA ASP A 290 25.94 8.92 -19.46
C ASP A 290 24.85 7.86 -19.17
N ARG A 291 24.00 8.04 -18.14
CA ARG A 291 22.87 7.15 -17.83
C ARG A 291 21.84 7.13 -18.96
N LEU A 292 21.47 8.29 -19.48
CA LEU A 292 20.51 8.40 -20.59
C LEU A 292 21.04 7.74 -21.87
N LYS A 293 22.31 7.94 -22.20
CA LYS A 293 22.97 7.28 -23.35
C LYS A 293 22.94 5.75 -23.24
N ASN A 294 23.11 5.23 -22.02
CA ASN A 294 23.12 3.80 -21.74
C ASN A 294 21.71 3.25 -21.40
N LYS A 295 20.64 4.05 -21.53
CA LYS A 295 19.25 3.68 -21.19
C LYS A 295 19.11 3.15 -19.75
N GLN A 296 19.89 3.72 -18.83
CA GLN A 296 19.85 3.36 -17.42
C GLN A 296 18.89 4.26 -16.66
N VAL A 297 18.36 3.75 -15.52
CA VAL A 297 17.39 4.46 -14.68
C VAL A 297 18.06 5.63 -13.96
N ILE A 298 17.37 6.75 -13.90
CA ILE A 298 17.63 7.85 -12.96
C ILE A 298 16.59 7.71 -11.86
N TRP A 299 17.03 7.30 -10.67
CA TRP A 299 16.11 6.99 -9.58
C TRP A 299 15.36 8.23 -9.08
N GLY A 300 14.11 8.05 -8.70
CA GLY A 300 13.24 9.15 -8.26
C GLY A 300 12.70 10.02 -9.40
N MET A 301 13.02 9.71 -10.67
CA MET A 301 12.52 10.41 -11.85
C MET A 301 11.49 9.59 -12.60
N GLY A 302 10.37 10.24 -12.95
CA GLY A 302 9.24 9.63 -13.65
C GLY A 302 8.21 9.00 -12.73
N HIS A 303 6.99 8.94 -13.21
CA HIS A 303 5.87 8.32 -12.52
C HIS A 303 4.90 7.71 -13.54
N ARG A 304 4.21 6.62 -13.16
CA ARG A 304 3.25 5.98 -14.06
C ARG A 304 2.01 6.85 -14.30
N GLU A 305 1.54 7.52 -13.23
CA GLU A 305 0.33 8.36 -13.26
C GLU A 305 0.63 9.81 -13.66
N TYR A 306 1.61 10.46 -12.99
CA TYR A 306 1.89 11.87 -13.22
C TYR A 306 2.68 12.12 -14.52
N LYS A 307 2.24 13.13 -15.28
CA LYS A 307 2.93 13.71 -16.44
C LYS A 307 3.55 15.05 -16.13
N THR A 308 3.49 15.47 -14.89
CA THR A 308 4.10 16.65 -14.28
C THR A 308 4.83 16.24 -13.00
N LYS A 309 5.43 17.18 -12.28
CA LYS A 309 6.06 16.90 -10.98
C LYS A 309 5.02 16.36 -10.00
N ASP A 310 5.37 15.27 -9.33
CA ASP A 310 4.53 14.66 -8.29
C ASP A 310 4.23 15.72 -7.21
N PRO A 311 2.95 15.99 -6.88
CA PRO A 311 2.60 17.01 -5.89
C PRO A 311 3.22 16.73 -4.52
N ARG A 312 3.43 15.46 -4.17
CA ARG A 312 4.11 15.06 -2.93
C ARG A 312 5.58 15.47 -2.94
N ALA A 313 6.28 15.32 -4.06
CA ALA A 313 7.67 15.77 -4.21
C ALA A 313 7.76 17.29 -4.06
N THR A 314 6.81 18.03 -4.62
CA THR A 314 6.73 19.50 -4.49
C THR A 314 6.57 19.94 -3.03
N ILE A 315 5.70 19.27 -2.29
CA ILE A 315 5.46 19.57 -0.88
C ILE A 315 6.70 19.24 -0.04
N LEU A 316 7.30 18.05 -0.22
CA LEU A 316 8.51 17.63 0.50
C LEU A 316 9.69 18.58 0.25
N GLU A 317 9.94 18.96 -0.99
CA GLU A 317 10.97 19.93 -1.33
C GLU A 317 10.78 21.27 -0.61
N LYS A 318 9.54 21.81 -0.66
CA LYS A 318 9.19 23.05 0.03
C LYS A 318 9.40 22.94 1.55
N MET A 319 9.01 21.82 2.14
CA MET A 319 9.16 21.57 3.58
C MET A 319 10.63 21.50 3.98
N ILE A 320 11.46 20.76 3.27
CA ILE A 320 12.91 20.65 3.52
C ILE A 320 13.57 22.04 3.42
N LYS A 321 13.31 22.78 2.34
CA LYS A 321 13.86 24.15 2.15
C LYS A 321 13.42 25.10 3.26
N THR A 322 12.17 25.02 3.68
CA THR A 322 11.62 25.86 4.75
C THR A 322 12.29 25.55 6.07
N TYR A 323 12.44 24.28 6.43
CA TYR A 323 13.11 23.83 7.64
C TYR A 323 14.58 24.31 7.69
N ILE A 324 15.33 24.08 6.62
CA ILE A 324 16.73 24.51 6.50
C ILE A 324 16.86 26.03 6.68
N LYS A 325 16.03 26.80 5.96
CA LYS A 325 16.03 28.27 6.04
C LYS A 325 15.70 28.80 7.44
N LYS A 326 14.64 28.23 8.05
CA LYS A 326 14.15 28.66 9.37
C LYS A 326 15.19 28.41 10.46
N ASN A 327 15.91 27.28 10.36
CA ASN A 327 16.92 26.89 11.35
C ASN A 327 18.34 27.42 11.02
N GLY A 328 18.50 28.26 10.00
CA GLY A 328 19.78 28.84 9.61
C GLY A 328 20.81 27.81 9.17
N LEU A 329 20.34 26.62 8.73
CA LEU A 329 21.21 25.52 8.27
C LEU A 329 21.71 25.79 6.85
N LYS A 330 22.85 25.22 6.52
CA LYS A 330 23.34 25.18 5.12
C LYS A 330 22.73 23.97 4.42
N LEU A 331 22.52 24.11 3.11
CA LEU A 331 22.16 22.96 2.28
C LEU A 331 23.30 21.93 2.36
N SER A 332 22.94 20.68 2.48
CA SER A 332 23.91 19.59 2.37
C SER A 332 24.35 19.45 0.91
N ASN A 333 25.57 18.95 0.70
CA ASN A 333 26.04 18.63 -0.66
C ASN A 333 25.10 17.66 -1.39
N ARG A 334 24.49 16.72 -0.65
CA ARG A 334 23.52 15.77 -1.22
C ARG A 334 22.24 16.47 -1.68
N PHE A 335 21.72 17.39 -0.88
CA PHE A 335 20.53 18.14 -1.26
C PHE A 335 20.82 19.13 -2.41
N GLU A 336 21.98 19.81 -2.41
CA GLU A 336 22.41 20.63 -3.56
C GLU A 336 22.54 19.78 -4.83
N THR A 337 23.11 18.58 -4.72
CA THR A 337 23.21 17.63 -5.84
C THR A 337 21.83 17.21 -6.35
N ALA A 338 20.86 16.97 -5.44
CA ALA A 338 19.49 16.65 -5.84
C ALA A 338 18.81 17.79 -6.61
N LEU A 339 18.98 19.04 -6.16
CA LEU A 339 18.43 20.20 -6.86
C LEU A 339 19.03 20.35 -8.26
N GLU A 340 20.31 20.10 -8.41
CA GLU A 340 20.98 20.13 -9.72
C GLU A 340 20.50 18.97 -10.62
N VAL A 341 20.35 17.75 -10.08
CA VAL A 341 19.80 16.61 -10.81
C VAL A 341 18.39 16.92 -11.31
N GLU A 342 17.53 17.49 -10.46
CA GLU A 342 16.18 17.89 -10.87
C GLU A 342 16.23 18.94 -12.00
N SER A 343 17.07 19.97 -11.86
CA SER A 343 17.22 21.02 -12.86
C SER A 343 17.62 20.46 -14.23
N ILE A 344 18.62 19.58 -14.25
CA ILE A 344 19.10 18.94 -15.49
C ILE A 344 18.05 17.99 -16.06
N CYS A 345 17.39 17.21 -15.24
CA CYS A 345 16.33 16.32 -15.70
C CYS A 345 15.14 17.10 -16.27
N ASN A 346 14.77 18.23 -15.67
CA ASN A 346 13.72 19.10 -16.21
C ASN A 346 14.11 19.65 -17.59
N GLU A 347 15.38 20.05 -17.80
CA GLU A 347 15.89 20.47 -19.10
C GLU A 347 15.80 19.36 -20.15
N LEU A 348 16.25 18.15 -19.81
CA LEU A 348 16.44 17.06 -20.77
C LEU A 348 15.20 16.17 -20.96
N LEU A 349 14.31 16.07 -19.97
CA LEU A 349 13.28 15.04 -19.93
C LEU A 349 11.85 15.58 -19.77
N SER A 350 11.65 16.87 -19.47
CA SER A 350 10.29 17.44 -19.26
C SER A 350 9.36 17.24 -20.46
N GLN A 351 9.87 17.34 -21.69
CA GLN A 351 9.09 17.08 -22.90
C GLN A 351 8.61 15.62 -23.01
N LYS A 352 9.20 14.70 -22.25
CA LYS A 352 8.80 13.30 -22.16
C LYS A 352 7.88 13.03 -20.95
N GLY A 353 7.50 14.07 -20.22
CA GLY A 353 6.67 13.94 -19.00
C GLY A 353 7.42 13.27 -17.84
N VAL A 354 8.74 13.38 -17.76
CA VAL A 354 9.57 12.75 -16.70
C VAL A 354 10.01 13.83 -15.73
N TYR A 355 9.49 13.75 -14.50
CA TYR A 355 9.71 14.70 -13.41
C TYR A 355 10.00 13.95 -12.10
N PRO A 356 10.49 14.63 -11.05
CA PRO A 356 10.67 14.03 -9.73
C PRO A 356 9.36 13.46 -9.18
N ASN A 357 9.45 12.27 -8.60
CA ASN A 357 8.40 11.65 -7.81
C ASN A 357 8.68 11.78 -6.30
N VAL A 358 7.80 11.25 -5.45
CA VAL A 358 7.89 11.38 -3.99
C VAL A 358 9.20 10.82 -3.43
N ASP A 359 9.74 9.75 -4.00
CA ASP A 359 10.95 9.07 -3.53
C ASP A 359 12.20 9.95 -3.67
N PHE A 360 12.18 10.91 -4.61
CA PHE A 360 13.32 11.79 -4.88
C PHE A 360 13.69 12.66 -3.69
N TYR A 361 12.70 13.14 -2.92
CA TYR A 361 12.95 13.99 -1.76
C TYR A 361 12.75 13.30 -0.42
N SER A 362 11.96 12.22 -0.36
CA SER A 362 11.69 11.53 0.92
C SER A 362 12.96 10.91 1.52
N GLY A 363 13.86 10.35 0.68
CA GLY A 363 15.12 9.80 1.15
C GLY A 363 16.01 10.85 1.82
N ILE A 364 16.07 12.07 1.27
CA ILE A 364 16.83 13.20 1.85
C ILE A 364 16.21 13.59 3.21
N LEU A 365 14.89 13.75 3.26
CA LEU A 365 14.18 14.06 4.51
C LEU A 365 14.48 13.03 5.60
N TYR A 366 14.38 11.76 5.26
CA TYR A 366 14.58 10.66 6.22
C TYR A 366 16.05 10.56 6.69
N SER A 367 17.02 10.77 5.79
CA SER A 367 18.43 10.65 6.17
C SER A 367 18.98 11.88 6.88
N GLU A 368 18.68 13.08 6.39
CA GLU A 368 19.39 14.30 6.83
C GLU A 368 18.64 15.08 7.91
N ILE A 369 17.31 14.98 7.96
CA ILE A 369 16.51 15.66 8.98
C ILE A 369 16.10 14.70 10.09
N PHE A 370 15.64 13.49 9.73
CA PHE A 370 15.19 12.53 10.73
C PHE A 370 16.29 11.58 11.22
N ASN A 371 17.47 11.60 10.61
CA ASN A 371 18.64 10.78 10.98
C ASN A 371 18.37 9.25 10.94
N PHE A 372 17.51 8.81 10.01
CA PHE A 372 17.36 7.38 9.73
C PHE A 372 18.40 6.90 8.72
N THR A 373 18.81 5.64 8.87
CA THR A 373 19.62 4.97 7.84
C THR A 373 18.71 4.41 6.75
N LYS A 374 19.24 4.34 5.53
CA LYS A 374 18.47 4.00 4.32
C LYS A 374 17.72 2.68 4.39
N GLU A 375 18.24 1.72 5.16
CA GLU A 375 17.64 0.38 5.36
C GLU A 375 16.25 0.43 6.01
N HIS A 376 15.87 1.58 6.60
CA HIS A 376 14.57 1.78 7.26
C HIS A 376 13.56 2.60 6.45
N PHE A 377 13.95 3.20 5.33
CA PHE A 377 13.08 4.13 4.58
C PHE A 377 11.82 3.48 4.08
N THR A 378 11.93 2.31 3.45
CA THR A 378 10.78 1.58 2.92
C THR A 378 9.85 1.10 4.04
N SER A 379 10.37 0.77 5.22
CA SER A 379 9.53 0.39 6.36
C SER A 379 8.80 1.59 6.98
N ILE A 380 9.40 2.78 6.98
CA ILE A 380 8.70 4.05 7.35
C ILE A 380 7.60 4.35 6.33
N PHE A 381 7.86 4.13 5.05
CA PHE A 381 6.85 4.25 4.01
C PHE A 381 5.70 3.24 4.23
N ALA A 382 6.00 1.97 4.52
CA ALA A 382 5.00 0.95 4.84
C ALA A 382 4.14 1.32 6.06
N MET A 383 4.76 1.93 7.08
CA MET A 383 4.07 2.43 8.26
C MET A 383 2.98 3.44 7.86
N ALA A 384 3.31 4.43 7.05
CA ALA A 384 2.35 5.41 6.55
C ALA A 384 1.27 4.76 5.67
N ARG A 385 1.67 3.92 4.70
CA ARG A 385 0.78 3.27 3.74
C ARG A 385 -0.18 2.27 4.39
N SER A 386 0.07 1.84 5.61
CA SER A 386 -0.83 0.94 6.32
C SER A 386 -2.25 1.49 6.45
N ALA A 387 -2.43 2.80 6.54
CA ALA A 387 -3.74 3.46 6.56
C ALA A 387 -4.50 3.25 5.24
N GLY A 388 -3.83 3.48 4.10
CA GLY A 388 -4.42 3.24 2.78
C GLY A 388 -4.71 1.75 2.53
N TRP A 389 -3.78 0.86 2.88
CA TRP A 389 -4.03 -0.58 2.74
C TRP A 389 -5.21 -1.07 3.56
N VAL A 390 -5.36 -0.59 4.78
CA VAL A 390 -6.49 -0.92 5.66
C VAL A 390 -7.81 -0.42 5.05
N ALA A 391 -7.83 0.80 4.52
CA ALA A 391 -9.01 1.36 3.87
C ALA A 391 -9.39 0.55 2.62
N HIS A 392 -8.43 0.22 1.75
CA HIS A 392 -8.67 -0.60 0.56
C HIS A 392 -9.05 -2.05 0.90
N TRP A 393 -8.48 -2.62 1.96
CA TRP A 393 -8.92 -3.93 2.44
C TRP A 393 -10.40 -3.90 2.82
N HIS A 394 -10.81 -2.90 3.60
CA HIS A 394 -12.20 -2.77 4.05
C HIS A 394 -13.15 -2.52 2.88
N GLU A 395 -12.82 -1.61 1.97
CA GLU A 395 -13.62 -1.33 0.76
C GLU A 395 -13.77 -2.59 -0.10
N GLN A 396 -12.67 -3.35 -0.31
CA GLN A 396 -12.69 -4.57 -1.11
C GLN A 396 -13.61 -5.64 -0.52
N VAL A 397 -13.55 -5.89 0.79
CA VAL A 397 -14.35 -6.97 1.40
C VAL A 397 -15.81 -6.59 1.61
N SER A 398 -16.13 -5.28 1.66
CA SER A 398 -17.51 -4.78 1.79
C SER A 398 -18.37 -4.98 0.53
N ASP A 399 -17.77 -4.97 -0.67
CA ASP A 399 -18.41 -5.33 -1.94
C ASP A 399 -17.50 -6.30 -2.72
N ASN A 400 -17.37 -7.52 -2.19
CA ASN A 400 -16.31 -8.43 -2.60
C ASN A 400 -16.61 -9.21 -3.89
N ARG A 401 -15.60 -9.24 -4.76
CA ARG A 401 -15.45 -10.20 -5.86
C ARG A 401 -14.00 -10.68 -5.87
N ILE A 402 -13.79 -12.00 -5.91
CA ILE A 402 -12.46 -12.58 -6.01
C ILE A 402 -11.82 -12.21 -7.36
N PHE A 403 -10.59 -11.71 -7.31
CA PHE A 403 -9.80 -11.45 -8.52
C PHE A 403 -9.40 -12.77 -9.17
N ARG A 404 -9.85 -12.98 -10.40
CA ARG A 404 -9.56 -14.17 -11.20
C ARG A 404 -9.35 -13.79 -12.67
N PRO A 405 -8.21 -13.15 -13.00
CA PRO A 405 -7.89 -12.83 -14.39
C PRO A 405 -7.69 -14.10 -15.22
N THR A 406 -7.77 -13.97 -16.54
CA THR A 406 -7.44 -15.01 -17.50
C THR A 406 -5.98 -14.90 -17.93
N GLN A 407 -5.48 -15.94 -18.61
CA GLN A 407 -4.14 -15.94 -19.22
C GLN A 407 -4.23 -16.29 -20.70
N ILE A 408 -3.28 -15.82 -21.50
CA ILE A 408 -2.99 -16.33 -22.84
C ILE A 408 -1.93 -17.42 -22.66
N TYR A 409 -2.30 -18.66 -22.95
CA TYR A 409 -1.36 -19.77 -22.88
C TYR A 409 -0.45 -19.76 -24.12
N ILE A 410 0.86 -19.74 -23.89
CA ILE A 410 1.90 -19.73 -24.93
C ILE A 410 2.86 -20.95 -24.81
N GLY A 411 2.46 -21.94 -24.03
CA GLY A 411 3.25 -23.17 -23.84
C GLY A 411 3.03 -24.18 -24.96
N ALA A 412 3.44 -25.42 -24.71
CA ALA A 412 3.29 -26.52 -25.66
C ALA A 412 1.83 -26.87 -25.90
N ASP A 413 1.50 -27.31 -27.12
CA ASP A 413 0.21 -27.89 -27.42
C ASP A 413 -0.06 -29.17 -26.60
N PHE A 414 -1.29 -29.66 -26.66
CA PHE A 414 -1.69 -30.88 -25.96
C PHE A 414 -0.78 -32.05 -26.32
N ARG A 415 -0.29 -32.74 -25.33
CA ARG A 415 0.63 -33.89 -25.51
C ARG A 415 0.08 -35.12 -24.80
N ASP A 416 0.21 -36.29 -25.47
CA ASP A 416 -0.08 -37.54 -24.82
C ASP A 416 0.97 -37.86 -23.75
N TYR A 417 0.53 -38.44 -22.65
CA TYR A 417 1.45 -38.94 -21.63
C TYR A 417 2.18 -40.17 -22.18
N PRO A 418 3.53 -40.25 -22.17
CA PRO A 418 4.24 -41.41 -22.67
C PRO A 418 3.83 -42.64 -21.87
N ALA A 419 3.43 -43.72 -22.61
CA ALA A 419 3.17 -45.00 -22.01
C ALA A 419 4.48 -45.54 -21.39
N GLN A 420 4.40 -46.02 -20.15
CA GLN A 420 5.53 -46.68 -19.47
C GLN A 420 5.76 -48.05 -20.03
#